data_df76fb9c4bc77d1aa16e04681519d503
#
_entry.id   df76fb9c4bc77d1aa16e04681519d503
#
_cell.length_a   1.000
_cell.length_b   1.000
_cell.length_c   1.000
_cell.angle_alpha   90.00
_cell.angle_beta   90.00
_cell.angle_gamma   90.00
#
_symmetry.space_group_name_H-M   'P 1'
#
loop_
_entity.id
_entity.type
_entity.pdbx_description
1 polymer ?
#
loop_
_entity_poly.entity_id
_entity_poly.type
_entity_poly.pdbx_seq_one_letter_code
_entity_poly.pdbx_strand_id
1 'polypeptide(L)'
;VANAQMLLVFRFIEQEIINAREANKYGKNLRTMIIVDEAHLYLDAKYPIALDFFFSMSKRIRKYNGSFIPATQNIADWNANEELRAKTSAILKNSQYMFIFKLSAPDMKDVIEVYKAGDGFNKDEQKMIMSAVTGQAFFIGSSELRTGVKISAGEYMQALFNESKVGGGVDEKKENS
;
A
#
# COMPACT_ATOMS: atom_id res chain seq x y z
N VAL A 1 -19.32 0.49 16.86
CA VAL A 1 -19.73 -0.29 15.68
C VAL A 1 -18.55 -0.51 14.74
N ALA A 2 -17.84 0.53 14.27
CA ALA A 2 -16.73 0.43 13.31
C ALA A 2 -15.61 -0.53 13.76
N ASN A 3 -15.14 -0.44 15.02
CA ASN A 3 -14.10 -1.32 15.54
C ASN A 3 -14.50 -2.81 15.55
N ALA A 4 -15.77 -3.13 15.82
CA ALA A 4 -16.26 -4.51 15.79
C ALA A 4 -16.32 -5.06 14.35
N GLN A 5 -16.75 -4.24 13.39
CA GLN A 5 -16.76 -4.61 11.97
C GLN A 5 -15.34 -4.84 11.45
N MET A 6 -14.41 -3.95 11.76
CA MET A 6 -12.99 -4.12 11.40
C MET A 6 -12.42 -5.42 11.99
N LEU A 7 -12.72 -5.72 13.25
CA LEU A 7 -12.25 -6.94 13.89
C LEU A 7 -12.74 -8.18 13.13
N LEU A 8 -14.01 -8.24 12.74
CA LEU A 8 -14.56 -9.34 11.97
C LEU A 8 -13.88 -9.50 10.61
N VAL A 9 -13.68 -8.41 9.89
CA VAL A 9 -12.99 -8.43 8.58
C VAL A 9 -11.54 -8.91 8.73
N PHE A 10 -10.79 -8.39 9.70
CA PHE A 10 -9.40 -8.80 9.91
C PHE A 10 -9.30 -10.26 10.37
N ARG A 11 -10.22 -10.74 11.21
CA ARG A 11 -10.27 -12.15 11.58
C ARG A 11 -10.61 -13.06 10.41
N PHE A 12 -11.52 -12.64 9.54
CA PHE A 12 -11.81 -13.38 8.31
C PHE A 12 -10.57 -13.46 7.42
N ILE A 13 -9.85 -12.36 7.20
CA ILE A 13 -8.61 -12.33 6.41
C ILE A 13 -7.56 -13.26 7.04
N GLU A 14 -7.34 -13.20 8.36
CA GLU A 14 -6.41 -14.09 9.06
C GLU A 14 -6.78 -15.56 8.86
N GLN A 15 -8.07 -15.90 8.92
CA GLN A 15 -8.54 -17.27 8.72
C GLN A 15 -8.29 -17.76 7.29
N GLU A 16 -8.53 -16.91 6.28
CA GLU A 16 -8.24 -17.24 4.88
C GLU A 16 -6.76 -17.47 4.62
N ILE A 17 -5.88 -16.68 5.25
CA ILE A 17 -4.42 -16.88 5.18
C ILE A 17 -4.04 -18.26 5.77
N ILE A 18 -4.64 -18.63 6.91
CA ILE A 18 -4.39 -19.93 7.56
C ILE A 18 -4.90 -21.05 6.66
N ASN A 19 -6.11 -20.94 6.11
CA ASN A 19 -6.70 -21.90 5.20
C ASN A 19 -5.83 -22.14 3.95
N ALA A 20 -5.34 -21.06 3.33
CA ALA A 20 -4.43 -21.14 2.20
C ALA A 20 -3.12 -21.85 2.56
N ARG A 21 -2.56 -21.56 3.73
CA ARG A 21 -1.36 -22.23 4.23
C ARG A 21 -1.60 -23.74 4.44
N GLU A 22 -2.69 -24.11 5.07
CA GLU A 22 -3.03 -25.52 5.29
C GLU A 22 -3.21 -26.25 3.95
N ALA A 23 -3.93 -25.64 2.98
CA ALA A 23 -4.08 -26.19 1.64
C ALA A 23 -2.73 -26.39 0.92
N ASN A 24 -1.75 -25.52 1.16
CA ASN A 24 -0.40 -25.63 0.59
C ASN A 24 0.38 -26.85 1.13
N LYS A 25 0.10 -27.32 2.35
CA LYS A 25 0.69 -28.55 2.88
C LYS A 25 0.26 -29.80 2.08
N TYR A 26 -0.86 -29.72 1.39
CA TYR A 26 -1.41 -30.78 0.54
C TYR A 26 -1.16 -30.57 -0.95
N GLY A 27 -0.11 -29.80 -1.28
CA GLY A 27 0.37 -29.63 -2.66
C GLY A 27 -0.33 -28.51 -3.45
N LYS A 28 -1.24 -27.75 -2.88
CA LYS A 28 -1.80 -26.54 -3.51
C LYS A 28 -0.79 -25.39 -3.34
N ASN A 29 -0.35 -24.78 -4.42
CA ASN A 29 0.56 -23.64 -4.37
C ASN A 29 -0.24 -22.31 -4.37
N LEU A 30 -1.04 -22.09 -3.33
CA LEU A 30 -1.84 -20.88 -3.17
C LEU A 30 -0.97 -19.75 -2.63
N ARG A 31 -1.10 -18.58 -3.22
CA ARG A 31 -0.49 -17.34 -2.75
C ARG A 31 -1.58 -16.36 -2.35
N THR A 32 -1.42 -15.73 -1.21
CA THR A 32 -2.36 -14.71 -0.71
C THR A 32 -1.75 -13.33 -0.92
N MET A 33 -2.51 -12.43 -1.53
CA MET A 33 -2.13 -11.03 -1.65
C MET A 33 -3.20 -10.17 -0.97
N ILE A 34 -2.79 -9.34 -0.03
CA ILE A 34 -3.64 -8.38 0.66
C ILE A 34 -3.22 -7.00 0.19
N ILE A 35 -4.12 -6.31 -0.50
CA ILE A 35 -3.92 -4.93 -0.94
C ILE A 35 -4.87 -4.06 -0.14
N VAL A 36 -4.33 -3.03 0.52
CA VAL A 36 -5.11 -2.05 1.28
C VAL A 36 -4.83 -0.68 0.71
N ASP A 37 -5.80 -0.19 -0.03
CA ASP A 37 -5.78 1.19 -0.53
C ASP A 37 -6.18 2.17 0.58
N GLU A 38 -5.68 3.39 0.50
CA GLU A 38 -5.87 4.45 1.51
C GLU A 38 -5.58 3.97 2.94
N ALA A 39 -4.46 3.26 3.12
CA ALA A 39 -4.09 2.62 4.38
C ALA A 39 -4.05 3.59 5.57
N HIS A 40 -3.84 4.89 5.33
CA HIS A 40 -3.87 5.93 6.36
C HIS A 40 -5.21 6.00 7.10
N LEU A 41 -6.33 5.65 6.46
CA LEU A 41 -7.64 5.64 7.11
C LEU A 41 -7.75 4.62 8.25
N TYR A 42 -6.89 3.61 8.25
CA TYR A 42 -6.85 2.54 9.25
C TYR A 42 -5.69 2.69 10.24
N LEU A 43 -4.69 3.49 9.89
CA LEU A 43 -3.50 3.73 10.71
C LEU A 43 -3.70 4.98 11.60
N ASP A 44 -4.76 4.94 12.41
CA ASP A 44 -5.12 5.99 13.35
C ASP A 44 -5.18 5.40 14.77
N ALA A 45 -4.75 6.16 15.76
CA ALA A 45 -4.78 5.75 17.17
C ALA A 45 -6.20 5.36 17.67
N LYS A 46 -7.25 5.88 17.03
CA LYS A 46 -8.64 5.48 17.31
C LYS A 46 -9.00 4.08 16.83
N TYR A 47 -8.15 3.47 15.98
CA TYR A 47 -8.34 2.11 15.46
C TYR A 47 -7.15 1.19 15.80
N PRO A 48 -6.88 0.94 17.09
CA PRO A 48 -5.74 0.13 17.51
C PRO A 48 -5.74 -1.28 16.92
N ILE A 49 -6.93 -1.86 16.70
CA ILE A 49 -7.09 -3.19 16.08
C ILE A 49 -6.55 -3.21 14.65
N ALA A 50 -6.81 -2.18 13.86
CA ALA A 50 -6.30 -2.07 12.50
C ALA A 50 -4.78 -1.92 12.49
N LEU A 51 -4.26 -1.05 13.35
CA LEU A 51 -2.83 -0.82 13.48
C LEU A 51 -2.08 -2.09 13.89
N ASP A 52 -2.60 -2.85 14.84
CA ASP A 52 -2.01 -4.13 15.27
C ASP A 52 -2.10 -5.19 14.16
N PHE A 53 -3.18 -5.23 13.41
CA PHE A 53 -3.31 -6.10 12.24
C PHE A 53 -2.25 -5.79 11.19
N PHE A 54 -2.08 -4.52 10.79
CA PHE A 54 -1.09 -4.11 9.80
C PHE A 54 0.34 -4.43 10.25
N PHE A 55 0.65 -4.13 11.50
CA PHE A 55 1.94 -4.46 12.10
C PHE A 55 2.20 -5.97 12.11
N SER A 56 1.20 -6.76 12.49
CA SER A 56 1.28 -8.23 12.48
C SER A 56 1.48 -8.77 11.05
N MET A 57 0.71 -8.28 10.09
CA MET A 57 0.80 -8.69 8.69
C MET A 57 2.16 -8.36 8.09
N SER A 58 2.69 -7.15 8.31
CA SER A 58 4.01 -6.76 7.82
C SER A 58 5.14 -7.71 8.28
N LYS A 59 5.01 -8.29 9.46
CA LYS A 59 6.00 -9.23 10.03
C LYS A 59 5.81 -10.68 9.59
N ARG A 60 4.58 -11.11 9.41
CA ARG A 60 4.23 -12.54 9.39
C ARG A 60 3.80 -13.07 8.04
N ILE A 61 3.27 -12.23 7.17
CA ILE A 61 2.61 -12.64 5.91
C ILE A 61 3.50 -13.52 5.03
N ARG A 62 4.80 -13.25 4.97
CA ARG A 62 5.78 -14.05 4.20
C ARG A 62 5.83 -15.52 4.63
N LYS A 63 5.63 -15.82 5.93
CA LYS A 63 5.59 -17.20 6.45
C LYS A 63 4.36 -17.97 5.95
N TYR A 64 3.38 -17.26 5.42
CA TYR A 64 2.14 -17.82 4.90
C TYR A 64 2.08 -17.82 3.37
N ASN A 65 3.23 -17.66 2.70
CA ASN A 65 3.31 -17.55 1.24
C ASN A 65 2.46 -16.40 0.69
N GLY A 66 2.44 -15.30 1.42
CA GLY A 66 1.62 -14.14 1.09
C GLY A 66 2.42 -12.84 1.01
N SER A 67 1.76 -11.81 0.48
CA SER A 67 2.23 -10.43 0.42
C SER A 67 1.18 -9.47 0.99
N PHE A 68 1.64 -8.41 1.62
CA PHE A 68 0.85 -7.33 2.19
C PHE A 68 1.29 -6.01 1.57
N ILE A 69 0.39 -5.32 0.92
CA ILE A 69 0.66 -4.12 0.11
C ILE A 69 -0.25 -2.98 0.61
N PRO A 70 0.17 -2.21 1.63
CA PRO A 70 -0.51 -0.99 1.99
C PRO A 70 -0.15 0.12 1.01
N ALA A 71 -1.14 0.82 0.47
CA ALA A 71 -0.99 2.01 -0.34
C ALA A 71 -1.57 3.22 0.40
N THR A 72 -0.92 4.37 0.32
CA THR A 72 -1.39 5.60 0.96
C THR A 72 -0.97 6.82 0.18
N GLN A 73 -1.79 7.85 0.22
CA GLN A 73 -1.48 9.18 -0.31
C GLN A 73 -1.03 10.14 0.79
N ASN A 74 -1.29 9.82 2.06
CA ASN A 74 -1.00 10.70 3.19
C ASN A 74 -0.06 10.02 4.19
N ILE A 75 1.20 10.42 4.16
CA ILE A 75 2.24 9.93 5.09
C ILE A 75 2.27 10.74 6.39
N ALA A 76 1.82 12.00 6.39
CA ALA A 76 1.81 12.84 7.57
C ALA A 76 1.02 12.20 8.72
N ASP A 77 -0.09 11.55 8.42
CA ASP A 77 -0.92 10.85 9.41
C ASP A 77 -0.18 9.71 10.12
N TRP A 78 0.81 9.11 9.46
CA TRP A 78 1.65 8.04 10.03
C TRP A 78 2.61 8.53 11.13
N ASN A 79 2.73 9.84 11.27
CA ASN A 79 3.65 10.50 12.17
C ASN A 79 2.95 11.25 13.32
N ALA A 80 1.62 11.11 13.43
CA ALA A 80 0.77 11.93 14.29
C ALA A 80 1.09 11.81 15.79
N ASN A 81 1.60 10.67 16.26
CA ASN A 81 2.07 10.48 17.64
C ASN A 81 3.19 9.42 17.71
N GLU A 82 3.85 9.33 18.88
CA GLU A 82 5.03 8.47 19.04
C GLU A 82 4.72 6.97 18.89
N GLU A 83 3.59 6.50 19.42
CA GLU A 83 3.17 5.10 19.28
C GLU A 83 2.89 4.73 17.83
N LEU A 84 2.14 5.58 17.14
CA LEU A 84 1.82 5.40 15.72
C LEU A 84 3.09 5.41 14.88
N ARG A 85 3.98 6.37 15.12
CA ARG A 85 5.29 6.46 14.46
C ARG A 85 6.13 5.19 14.64
N ALA A 86 6.17 4.63 15.83
CA ALA A 86 6.93 3.40 16.09
C ALA A 86 6.39 2.21 15.29
N LYS A 87 5.06 2.03 15.24
CA LYS A 87 4.42 0.93 14.50
C LYS A 87 4.53 1.12 12.99
N THR A 88 4.29 2.32 12.48
CA THR A 88 4.39 2.62 11.04
C THR A 88 5.84 2.54 10.54
N SER A 89 6.81 3.04 11.30
CA SER A 89 8.24 2.84 11.01
C SER A 89 8.61 1.36 10.95
N ALA A 90 8.05 0.53 11.82
CA ALA A 90 8.27 -0.92 11.78
C ALA A 90 7.60 -1.58 10.56
N ILE A 91 6.42 -1.12 10.12
CA ILE A 91 5.78 -1.58 8.88
C ILE A 91 6.68 -1.28 7.68
N LEU A 92 7.18 -0.05 7.58
CA LEU A 92 8.09 0.36 6.50
C LEU A 92 9.39 -0.46 6.50
N LYS A 93 10.01 -0.67 7.66
CA LYS A 93 11.23 -1.48 7.78
C LYS A 93 11.03 -2.96 7.43
N ASN A 94 9.83 -3.50 7.64
CA ASN A 94 9.49 -4.85 7.26
C ASN A 94 9.09 -4.98 5.79
N SER A 95 8.82 -3.86 5.11
CA SER A 95 8.51 -3.84 3.68
C SER A 95 9.77 -4.12 2.87
N GLN A 96 9.74 -5.20 2.10
CA GLN A 96 10.86 -5.59 1.25
C GLN A 96 10.98 -4.70 0.02
N TYR A 97 9.85 -4.23 -0.49
CA TYR A 97 9.75 -3.36 -1.67
C TYR A 97 8.94 -2.13 -1.34
N MET A 98 9.35 -1.00 -1.89
CA MET A 98 8.63 0.26 -1.77
C MET A 98 8.60 0.98 -3.11
N PHE A 99 7.43 1.50 -3.46
CA PHE A 99 7.25 2.38 -4.61
C PHE A 99 6.79 3.75 -4.10
N ILE A 100 7.57 4.76 -4.43
CA ILE A 100 7.26 6.15 -4.08
C ILE A 100 6.96 6.89 -5.37
N PHE A 101 5.70 7.26 -5.53
CA PHE A 101 5.24 8.09 -6.65
C PHE A 101 5.58 9.56 -6.37
N LYS A 102 5.20 10.45 -7.30
CA LYS A 102 5.45 11.87 -7.15
C LYS A 102 4.96 12.41 -5.80
N LEU A 103 5.83 13.08 -5.09
CA LEU A 103 5.53 13.77 -3.85
C LEU A 103 5.71 15.28 -4.00
N SER A 104 4.94 16.05 -3.23
CA SER A 104 5.21 17.47 -3.03
C SER A 104 6.42 17.67 -2.09
N ALA A 105 6.96 18.87 -2.04
CA ALA A 105 8.09 19.17 -1.14
C ALA A 105 7.73 19.02 0.36
N PRO A 106 6.52 19.36 0.85
CA PRO A 106 6.09 19.02 2.19
C PRO A 106 6.04 17.51 2.44
N ASP A 107 5.36 16.74 1.58
CA ASP A 107 5.21 15.29 1.73
C ASP A 107 6.56 14.57 1.72
N MET A 108 7.52 15.06 0.92
CA MET A 108 8.88 14.52 0.91
C MET A 108 9.58 14.69 2.26
N LYS A 109 9.33 15.78 2.99
CA LYS A 109 9.87 15.97 4.34
C LYS A 109 9.28 14.96 5.31
N ASP A 110 7.98 14.69 5.22
CA ASP A 110 7.30 13.72 6.07
C ASP A 110 7.82 12.30 5.81
N VAL A 111 8.01 11.93 4.54
CA VAL A 111 8.64 10.66 4.16
C VAL A 111 10.06 10.54 4.72
N ILE A 112 10.88 11.57 4.60
CA ILE A 112 12.24 11.60 5.16
C ILE A 112 12.18 11.39 6.68
N GLU A 113 11.25 12.03 7.36
CA GLU A 113 11.11 11.92 8.80
C GLU A 113 10.72 10.52 9.26
N VAL A 114 9.73 9.91 8.61
CA VAL A 114 9.29 8.54 8.90
C VAL A 114 10.38 7.52 8.56
N TYR A 115 11.19 7.78 7.54
CA TYR A 115 12.24 6.89 7.03
C TYR A 115 13.64 7.15 7.64
N LYS A 116 13.75 8.08 8.59
CA LYS A 116 15.03 8.45 9.25
C LYS A 116 15.82 7.28 9.84
N ALA A 117 15.14 6.20 10.20
CA ALA A 117 15.77 5.01 10.78
C ALA A 117 16.33 4.02 9.73
N GLY A 118 16.26 4.36 8.44
CA GLY A 118 16.84 3.63 7.31
C GLY A 118 18.00 4.41 6.69
N ASP A 119 18.35 4.06 5.45
CA ASP A 119 19.45 4.70 4.70
C ASP A 119 19.13 6.15 4.25
N GLY A 120 17.94 6.66 4.62
CA GLY A 120 17.48 7.99 4.24
C GLY A 120 17.28 8.17 2.72
N PHE A 121 17.22 9.40 2.27
CA PHE A 121 17.15 9.78 0.85
C PHE A 121 18.20 10.83 0.53
N ASN A 122 19.06 10.57 -0.45
CA ASN A 122 19.99 11.56 -0.93
C ASN A 122 19.29 12.64 -1.79
N LYS A 123 19.98 13.72 -2.14
CA LYS A 123 19.39 14.85 -2.86
C LYS A 123 18.91 14.49 -4.26
N ASP A 124 19.59 13.58 -4.93
CA ASP A 124 19.21 13.16 -6.29
C ASP A 124 17.96 12.29 -6.28
N GLU A 125 17.84 11.39 -5.30
CA GLU A 125 16.63 10.58 -5.08
C GLU A 125 15.42 11.47 -4.75
N GLN A 126 15.58 12.44 -3.85
CA GLN A 126 14.53 13.40 -3.53
C GLN A 126 14.08 14.19 -4.77
N LYS A 127 15.03 14.66 -5.58
CA LYS A 127 14.74 15.36 -6.83
C LYS A 127 13.99 14.46 -7.82
N MET A 128 14.42 13.19 -7.96
CA MET A 128 13.76 12.22 -8.82
C MET A 128 12.31 11.98 -8.40
N ILE A 129 12.05 11.79 -7.10
CA ILE A 129 10.69 11.60 -6.57
C ILE A 129 9.83 12.83 -6.83
N MET A 130 10.31 14.02 -6.49
CA MET A 130 9.54 15.27 -6.65
C MET A 130 9.29 15.65 -8.11
N SER A 131 10.16 15.26 -9.04
CA SER A 131 10.03 15.54 -10.47
C SER A 131 9.33 14.42 -11.27
N ALA A 132 8.96 13.31 -10.63
CA ALA A 132 8.30 12.20 -11.28
C ALA A 132 6.99 12.64 -11.97
N VAL A 133 6.72 12.06 -13.11
CA VAL A 133 5.45 12.26 -13.85
C VAL A 133 4.58 11.01 -13.73
N THR A 134 3.35 11.09 -14.24
CA THR A 134 2.41 9.95 -14.22
C THR A 134 3.05 8.69 -14.79
N GLY A 135 2.92 7.59 -14.08
CA GLY A 135 3.54 6.30 -14.44
C GLY A 135 5.01 6.18 -14.04
N GLN A 136 5.62 7.18 -13.40
CA GLN A 136 6.95 7.06 -12.83
C GLN A 136 6.89 6.91 -11.32
N ALA A 137 7.77 6.08 -10.78
CA ALA A 137 7.95 5.88 -9.35
C ALA A 137 9.45 5.71 -9.02
N PHE A 138 9.82 6.02 -7.80
CA PHE A 138 11.09 5.63 -7.22
C PHE A 138 10.91 4.29 -6.51
N PHE A 139 11.70 3.31 -6.91
CA PHE A 139 11.63 1.94 -6.38
C PHE A 139 12.80 1.68 -5.43
N ILE A 140 12.49 1.12 -4.28
CA ILE A 140 13.44 0.62 -3.30
C ILE A 140 13.21 -0.86 -3.13
N GLY A 141 14.17 -1.70 -3.52
CA GLY A 141 14.16 -3.16 -3.37
C GLY A 141 15.18 -3.66 -2.34
N SER A 142 16.22 -2.86 -2.09
CA SER A 142 17.24 -3.09 -1.06
C SER A 142 18.03 -1.81 -0.85
N SER A 143 19.03 -1.81 0.04
CA SER A 143 19.98 -0.70 0.19
C SER A 143 20.75 -0.41 -1.12
N GLU A 144 21.01 -1.42 -1.92
CA GLU A 144 21.76 -1.31 -3.18
C GLU A 144 20.85 -1.13 -4.40
N LEU A 145 19.59 -1.58 -4.32
CA LEU A 145 18.63 -1.46 -5.42
C LEU A 145 17.65 -0.33 -5.15
N ARG A 146 18.04 0.87 -5.54
CA ARG A 146 17.29 2.13 -5.40
C ARG A 146 17.32 2.87 -6.73
N THR A 147 16.19 2.96 -7.42
CA THR A 147 16.17 3.49 -8.79
C THR A 147 14.81 4.04 -9.20
N GLY A 148 14.80 4.94 -10.18
CA GLY A 148 13.59 5.36 -10.85
C GLY A 148 13.08 4.27 -11.79
N VAL A 149 11.78 4.01 -11.76
CA VAL A 149 11.10 3.05 -12.63
C VAL A 149 9.95 3.71 -13.37
N LYS A 150 9.68 3.23 -14.58
CA LYS A 150 8.49 3.59 -15.33
C LYS A 150 7.53 2.40 -15.31
N ILE A 151 6.34 2.64 -14.81
CA ILE A 151 5.25 1.66 -14.75
C ILE A 151 4.35 1.92 -15.96
N SER A 152 4.20 0.95 -16.83
CA SER A 152 3.28 1.03 -17.97
C SER A 152 2.32 -0.16 -17.93
N ALA A 153 1.03 0.12 -18.08
CA ALA A 153 0.05 -0.93 -18.31
C ALA A 153 0.18 -1.43 -19.75
N GLY A 154 0.18 -2.75 -19.94
CA GLY A 154 0.10 -3.36 -21.27
C GLY A 154 -1.23 -2.99 -21.95
N GLU A 155 -1.30 -3.16 -23.28
CA GLU A 155 -2.47 -2.78 -24.11
C GLU A 155 -3.78 -3.36 -23.56
N TYR A 156 -3.79 -4.61 -23.14
CA TYR A 156 -4.95 -5.25 -22.54
C TYR A 156 -5.45 -4.53 -21.28
N MET A 157 -4.55 -4.17 -20.37
CA MET A 157 -4.91 -3.45 -19.14
C MET A 157 -5.37 -2.03 -19.45
N GLN A 158 -4.76 -1.37 -20.44
CA GLN A 158 -5.20 -0.05 -20.89
C GLN A 158 -6.61 -0.11 -21.48
N ALA A 159 -6.94 -1.12 -22.28
CA ALA A 159 -8.28 -1.33 -22.80
C ALA A 159 -9.31 -1.50 -21.67
N LEU A 160 -9.05 -2.38 -20.70
CA LEU A 160 -9.94 -2.58 -19.55
C LEU A 160 -10.20 -1.28 -18.75
N PHE A 161 -9.18 -0.48 -18.51
CA PHE A 161 -9.36 0.79 -17.81
C PHE A 161 -10.08 1.85 -18.63
N ASN A 162 -9.95 1.84 -19.96
CA ASN A 162 -10.64 2.75 -20.86
C ASN A 162 -12.11 2.36 -21.06
N GLU A 163 -12.42 1.07 -21.17
CA GLU A 163 -13.79 0.57 -21.25
C GLU A 163 -14.60 0.91 -19.99
N SER A 164 -13.98 0.83 -18.80
CA SER A 164 -14.66 1.24 -17.55
C SER A 164 -14.96 2.75 -17.49
N LYS A 165 -14.26 3.60 -18.26
CA LYS A 165 -14.56 5.03 -18.40
C LYS A 165 -15.70 5.32 -19.39
N VAL A 166 -15.94 4.43 -20.35
CA VAL A 166 -17.01 4.58 -21.35
C VAL A 166 -18.36 4.13 -20.80
N GLY A 167 -18.39 3.21 -19.83
CA GLY A 167 -19.62 2.70 -19.21
C GLY A 167 -20.34 3.64 -18.23
N GLY A 168 -19.80 4.84 -17.96
CA GLY A 168 -20.40 5.82 -17.04
C GLY A 168 -21.28 6.90 -17.67
N GLY A 169 -21.51 6.86 -18.97
CA GLY A 169 -22.31 7.83 -19.69
C GLY A 169 -23.51 7.20 -20.40
N VAL A 170 -24.53 6.80 -19.63
CA VAL A 170 -25.87 6.60 -20.22
C VAL A 170 -26.51 7.98 -20.33
N ASP A 171 -26.39 8.59 -21.52
CA ASP A 171 -27.17 9.73 -21.89
C ASP A 171 -28.68 9.37 -21.85
N GLU A 172 -29.39 9.88 -20.87
CA GLU A 172 -30.84 10.08 -20.94
C GLU A 172 -31.13 11.10 -22.03
N LYS A 173 -31.23 10.65 -23.27
CA LYS A 173 -31.88 11.45 -24.30
C LYS A 173 -33.37 11.50 -24.00
N LYS A 174 -33.79 12.66 -23.53
CA LYS A 174 -35.18 13.09 -23.46
C LYS A 174 -35.91 12.78 -24.79
N GLU A 175 -36.83 11.87 -24.75
CA GLU A 175 -37.97 11.88 -25.68
C GLU A 175 -38.92 13.00 -25.27
N ASN A 176 -38.93 14.06 -26.04
CA ASN A 176 -40.02 15.00 -26.13
C ASN A 176 -40.37 15.16 -27.60
N SER A 177 -41.47 14.59 -28.00
CA SER A 177 -42.37 15.06 -29.07
C SER A 177 -43.71 14.38 -28.89
#